data_7f3fad16bf6d2d3fe4f4aaa3a62794d3
#
_entry.id   7f3fad16bf6d2d3fe4f4aaa3a62794d3
#
_cell.length_a   1.000
_cell.length_b   1.000
_cell.length_c   1.000
_cell.angle_alpha   90.00
_cell.angle_beta   90.00
_cell.angle_gamma   90.00
#
_symmetry.space_group_name_H-M   'P 1'
#
loop_
_entity.id
_entity.type
_entity.pdbx_description
1 polymer ?
#
loop_
_entity_poly.entity_id
_entity_poly.type
_entity_poly.pdbx_seq_one_letter_code
_entity_poly.pdbx_strand_id
1 'polypeptide(L)'
;AQYTYEGKNYGTHDAIGAGIYLRHVWGPQVPGAYKDPQPNHTAYAWTWIYSPKAQEVGTWIEFQNYSRSEMDLPPMQGKWDYKESRIWVNDQEITPPVWTATHREKSNEIPLGNENCVSRKPTPVHLEKGWNKVFMKLPVGTFNTPEVRLVKWMFTFVCVTPDGEKAVEGLVYSPDKQLK
;
A
#
# COMPACT_ATOMS: atom_id res chain seq x y z
N ALA A 1 6.19 -16.66 -11.26
CA ALA A 1 5.02 -17.45 -10.85
C ALA A 1 3.81 -17.10 -11.72
N GLN A 2 2.81 -17.96 -11.76
CA GLN A 2 1.57 -17.75 -12.51
C GLN A 2 0.40 -18.10 -11.61
N TYR A 3 -0.61 -17.26 -11.63
CA TYR A 3 -1.83 -17.44 -10.84
C TYR A 3 -3.02 -17.62 -11.79
N THR A 4 -3.86 -18.63 -11.55
CA THR A 4 -5.06 -18.89 -12.36
C THR A 4 -6.31 -18.60 -11.53
N TYR A 5 -7.20 -17.79 -12.08
CA TYR A 5 -8.49 -17.49 -11.48
C TYR A 5 -9.56 -17.46 -12.59
N GLU A 6 -10.67 -18.15 -12.38
CA GLU A 6 -11.78 -18.28 -13.37
C GLU A 6 -11.30 -18.62 -14.80
N GLY A 7 -10.33 -19.52 -14.91
CA GLY A 7 -9.78 -19.97 -16.18
C GLY A 7 -8.83 -18.98 -16.87
N LYS A 8 -8.55 -17.82 -16.27
CA LYS A 8 -7.57 -16.85 -16.75
C LYS A 8 -6.26 -16.97 -15.99
N ASN A 9 -5.17 -16.86 -16.72
CA ASN A 9 -3.84 -16.85 -16.15
C ASN A 9 -3.37 -15.41 -15.93
N TYR A 10 -2.88 -15.16 -14.74
CA TYR A 10 -2.31 -13.87 -14.34
C TYR A 10 -0.83 -14.03 -14.04
N GLY A 11 -0.02 -13.20 -14.66
CA GLY A 11 1.41 -13.11 -14.35
C GLY A 11 1.65 -12.42 -13.02
N THR A 12 2.77 -12.74 -12.38
CA THR A 12 3.26 -12.04 -11.19
C THR A 12 4.48 -11.22 -11.54
N HIS A 13 4.64 -10.10 -10.86
CA HIS A 13 5.80 -9.22 -10.99
C HIS A 13 6.41 -9.02 -9.61
N ASP A 14 7.72 -9.20 -9.51
CA ASP A 14 8.44 -8.92 -8.29
C ASP A 14 8.81 -7.43 -8.24
N ALA A 15 8.66 -6.83 -7.07
CA ALA A 15 9.03 -5.45 -6.83
C ALA A 15 9.75 -5.35 -5.48
N ILE A 16 10.72 -4.46 -5.39
CA ILE A 16 11.53 -4.23 -4.18
C ILE A 16 11.40 -2.76 -3.81
N GLY A 17 11.06 -2.50 -2.56
CA GLY A 17 10.97 -1.14 -2.03
C GLY A 17 9.87 -1.00 -0.99
N ALA A 18 9.89 0.12 -0.30
CA ALA A 18 8.87 0.50 0.68
C ALA A 18 7.60 1.04 -0.01
N GLY A 19 7.79 1.78 -1.09
CA GLY A 19 6.72 2.31 -1.94
C GLY A 19 6.82 1.74 -3.34
N ILE A 20 5.74 1.14 -3.82
CA ILE A 20 5.68 0.44 -5.10
C ILE A 20 4.73 1.18 -6.04
N TYR A 21 5.27 1.69 -7.13
CA TYR A 21 4.47 2.22 -8.24
C TYR A 21 3.98 1.06 -9.11
N LEU A 22 2.68 0.86 -9.16
CA LEU A 22 2.04 -0.02 -10.15
C LEU A 22 1.92 0.70 -11.49
N ARG A 23 1.58 1.99 -11.44
CA ARG A 23 1.62 2.93 -12.57
C ARG A 23 2.11 4.29 -12.08
N HIS A 24 3.09 4.84 -12.78
CA HIS A 24 3.51 6.22 -12.57
C HIS A 24 2.95 7.14 -13.67
N VAL A 25 2.64 8.38 -13.30
CA VAL A 25 2.07 9.35 -14.25
C VAL A 25 3.06 9.77 -15.33
N TRP A 26 4.35 9.67 -15.06
CA TRP A 26 5.43 9.95 -15.99
C TRP A 26 5.99 8.70 -16.68
N GLY A 27 5.26 7.60 -16.69
CA GLY A 27 5.64 6.49 -17.55
C GLY A 27 5.59 6.92 -19.02
N PRO A 28 6.53 6.57 -19.90
CA PRO A 28 7.60 5.59 -19.75
C PRO A 28 8.88 6.08 -19.06
N GLN A 29 9.00 7.35 -18.71
CA GLN A 29 10.20 7.90 -18.06
C GLN A 29 10.42 7.36 -16.65
N VAL A 30 9.34 7.12 -15.92
CA VAL A 30 9.35 6.46 -14.61
C VAL A 30 8.45 5.23 -14.68
N PRO A 31 9.00 4.06 -15.01
CA PRO A 31 8.21 2.84 -15.17
C PRO A 31 7.64 2.39 -13.84
N GLY A 32 6.37 1.98 -13.83
CA GLY A 32 5.76 1.24 -12.74
C GLY A 32 6.07 -0.25 -12.82
N ALA A 33 5.57 -1.02 -11.84
CA ALA A 33 5.68 -2.48 -11.81
C ALA A 33 4.95 -3.14 -13.00
N TYR A 34 3.89 -2.53 -13.48
CA TYR A 34 3.19 -2.98 -14.69
C TYR A 34 3.68 -2.25 -15.93
N LYS A 35 3.95 -3.03 -16.98
CA LYS A 35 4.35 -2.49 -18.29
C LYS A 35 3.17 -1.78 -18.99
N ASP A 36 1.97 -2.31 -18.84
CA ASP A 36 0.74 -1.79 -19.45
C ASP A 36 -0.42 -1.81 -18.41
N PRO A 37 -0.40 -0.90 -17.42
CA PRO A 37 -1.45 -0.84 -16.42
C PRO A 37 -2.76 -0.36 -17.06
N GLN A 38 -3.85 -1.05 -16.77
CA GLN A 38 -5.18 -0.72 -17.29
C GLN A 38 -6.02 0.02 -16.24
N PRO A 39 -6.85 1.01 -16.64
CA PRO A 39 -7.79 1.67 -15.76
C PRO A 39 -8.90 0.71 -15.32
N ASN A 40 -9.56 1.01 -14.21
CA ASN A 40 -10.68 0.26 -13.65
C ASN A 40 -10.34 -1.22 -13.36
N HIS A 41 -9.09 -1.49 -13.01
CA HIS A 41 -8.61 -2.81 -12.63
C HIS A 41 -8.26 -2.85 -11.14
N THR A 42 -8.08 -4.06 -10.64
CA THR A 42 -7.58 -4.32 -9.29
C THR A 42 -6.29 -5.12 -9.38
N ALA A 43 -5.25 -4.62 -8.75
CA ALA A 43 -4.04 -5.38 -8.49
C ALA A 43 -4.11 -6.01 -7.09
N TYR A 44 -3.35 -7.07 -6.92
CA TYR A 44 -3.11 -7.69 -5.62
C TYR A 44 -1.62 -7.76 -5.39
N ALA A 45 -1.20 -7.43 -4.17
CA ALA A 45 0.19 -7.54 -3.75
C ALA A 45 0.28 -8.41 -2.50
N TRP A 46 1.37 -9.13 -2.37
CA TRP A 46 1.65 -9.91 -1.17
C TRP A 46 3.14 -9.93 -0.87
N THR A 47 3.45 -10.12 0.41
CA THR A 47 4.78 -10.44 0.90
C THR A 47 4.68 -11.30 2.15
N TRP A 48 5.75 -11.97 2.48
CA TRP A 48 5.90 -12.65 3.76
C TRP A 48 6.91 -11.88 4.59
N ILE A 49 6.63 -11.75 5.88
CA ILE A 49 7.53 -11.13 6.85
C ILE A 49 7.88 -12.16 7.91
N TYR A 50 9.15 -12.52 7.99
CA TYR A 50 9.63 -13.30 9.10
C TYR A 50 9.90 -12.39 10.29
N SER A 51 9.31 -12.70 11.44
CA SER A 51 9.59 -12.05 12.71
C SER A 51 10.26 -13.03 13.67
N PRO A 52 11.40 -12.68 14.27
CA PRO A 52 12.10 -13.58 15.21
C PRO A 52 11.34 -13.82 16.51
N LYS A 53 10.37 -12.98 16.81
CA LYS A 53 9.51 -13.04 18.01
C LYS A 53 8.12 -12.54 17.70
N ALA A 54 7.13 -12.88 18.52
CA ALA A 54 5.84 -12.22 18.50
C ALA A 54 6.01 -10.79 19.02
N GLN A 55 5.48 -9.79 18.28
CA GLN A 55 5.63 -8.37 18.65
C GLN A 55 4.61 -7.47 17.95
N GLU A 56 4.30 -6.35 18.61
CA GLU A 56 3.61 -5.24 18.00
C GLU A 56 4.61 -4.37 17.24
N VAL A 57 4.27 -4.01 16.03
CA VAL A 57 5.02 -3.07 15.19
C VAL A 57 4.11 -1.94 14.74
N GLY A 58 4.67 -0.80 14.44
CA GLY A 58 4.01 0.23 13.66
C GLY A 58 4.14 -0.08 12.17
N THR A 59 3.17 0.36 11.37
CA THR A 59 3.26 0.26 9.91
C THR A 59 2.88 1.56 9.25
N TRP A 60 3.65 1.95 8.24
CA TRP A 60 3.26 2.95 7.26
C TRP A 60 2.55 2.24 6.12
N ILE A 61 1.23 2.40 6.07
CA ILE A 61 0.35 1.80 5.06
C ILE A 61 -0.34 2.93 4.33
N GLU A 62 -0.17 2.98 3.00
CA GLU A 62 -0.73 4.03 2.17
C GLU A 62 -1.14 3.51 0.80
N PHE A 63 -2.24 4.01 0.32
CA PHE A 63 -2.78 3.69 -1.01
C PHE A 63 -2.97 4.99 -1.78
N GLN A 64 -2.25 5.13 -2.88
CA GLN A 64 -2.34 6.31 -3.74
C GLN A 64 -2.84 5.89 -5.12
N ASN A 65 -4.02 6.33 -5.44
CA ASN A 65 -4.69 6.05 -6.71
C ASN A 65 -5.24 7.30 -7.39
N TYR A 66 -4.75 8.47 -7.01
CA TYR A 66 -5.01 9.77 -7.62
C TYR A 66 -3.86 10.73 -7.35
N SER A 67 -3.82 11.86 -8.04
CA SER A 67 -2.86 12.91 -7.72
C SER A 67 -3.38 13.77 -6.58
N ARG A 68 -2.47 14.38 -5.86
CA ARG A 68 -2.78 15.19 -4.69
C ARG A 68 -3.62 16.44 -4.97
N SER A 69 -3.62 16.98 -6.16
CA SER A 69 -3.98 18.37 -6.42
C SER A 69 -5.42 18.76 -6.07
N GLU A 70 -6.38 17.86 -6.14
CA GLU A 70 -7.79 18.21 -6.00
C GLU A 70 -8.56 17.41 -4.96
N MET A 71 -7.99 16.30 -4.49
CA MET A 71 -8.64 15.37 -3.57
C MET A 71 -7.85 15.22 -2.27
N ASP A 72 -7.37 16.34 -1.74
CA ASP A 72 -6.53 16.36 -0.52
C ASP A 72 -7.35 16.24 0.77
N LEU A 73 -8.47 15.55 0.72
CA LEU A 73 -9.27 15.25 1.88
C LEU A 73 -8.93 13.84 2.40
N PRO A 74 -8.98 13.63 3.72
CA PRO A 74 -8.86 12.29 4.25
C PRO A 74 -10.00 11.41 3.75
N PRO A 75 -9.79 10.09 3.63
CA PRO A 75 -10.86 9.17 3.30
C PRO A 75 -12.01 9.20 4.30
N MET A 76 -13.14 8.63 3.93
CA MET A 76 -14.24 8.38 4.86
C MET A 76 -13.75 7.50 6.01
N GLN A 77 -14.29 7.71 7.21
CA GLN A 77 -13.98 6.89 8.37
C GLN A 77 -14.21 5.40 8.07
N GLY A 78 -13.29 4.56 8.51
CA GLY A 78 -13.31 3.12 8.24
C GLY A 78 -12.87 2.71 6.84
N LYS A 79 -12.33 3.64 6.05
CA LYS A 79 -11.78 3.38 4.71
C LYS A 79 -10.32 3.80 4.63
N TRP A 80 -9.53 3.04 3.85
CA TRP A 80 -8.14 3.40 3.57
C TRP A 80 -8.03 4.47 2.49
N ASP A 81 -8.96 4.46 1.55
CA ASP A 81 -9.05 5.40 0.43
C ASP A 81 -10.46 5.44 -0.16
N TYR A 82 -10.61 6.13 -1.28
CA TYR A 82 -11.87 6.23 -2.03
C TYR A 82 -12.09 5.08 -3.03
N LYS A 83 -11.17 4.09 -3.10
CA LYS A 83 -11.19 2.99 -4.09
C LYS A 83 -11.33 1.60 -3.49
N GLU A 84 -11.70 1.48 -2.23
CA GLU A 84 -11.86 0.19 -1.54
C GLU A 84 -10.56 -0.63 -1.46
N SER A 85 -9.43 0.04 -1.32
CA SER A 85 -8.17 -0.62 -0.98
C SER A 85 -8.27 -1.26 0.40
N ARG A 86 -7.64 -2.42 0.56
CA ARG A 86 -7.64 -3.20 1.80
C ARG A 86 -6.30 -3.89 2.02
N ILE A 87 -6.02 -4.19 3.27
CA ILE A 87 -4.84 -4.95 3.67
C ILE A 87 -5.18 -5.94 4.77
N TRP A 88 -4.58 -7.11 4.69
CA TRP A 88 -4.67 -8.17 5.69
C TRP A 88 -3.28 -8.59 6.13
N VAL A 89 -3.14 -8.89 7.41
CA VAL A 89 -1.96 -9.55 7.98
C VAL A 89 -2.44 -10.82 8.66
N ASN A 90 -1.89 -11.96 8.28
CA ASN A 90 -2.31 -13.29 8.75
C ASN A 90 -3.84 -13.51 8.61
N ASP A 91 -4.38 -13.07 7.47
CA ASP A 91 -5.80 -13.14 7.12
C ASP A 91 -6.75 -12.28 8.01
N GLN A 92 -6.19 -11.46 8.89
CA GLN A 92 -6.93 -10.43 9.64
C GLN A 92 -6.85 -9.09 8.91
N GLU A 93 -8.00 -8.50 8.61
CA GLU A 93 -8.06 -7.18 7.97
C GLU A 93 -7.57 -6.11 8.94
N ILE A 94 -6.63 -5.29 8.47
CA ILE A 94 -6.10 -4.17 9.25
C ILE A 94 -7.06 -2.99 9.12
N THR A 95 -7.54 -2.53 10.26
CA THR A 95 -8.45 -1.38 10.34
C THR A 95 -7.73 -0.10 9.93
N PRO A 96 -8.31 0.71 9.05
CA PRO A 96 -7.79 2.04 8.75
C PRO A 96 -7.68 2.91 9.99
N PRO A 97 -6.78 3.91 10.00
CA PRO A 97 -6.70 4.86 11.09
C PRO A 97 -7.99 5.70 11.20
N VAL A 98 -8.24 6.26 12.37
CA VAL A 98 -9.28 7.28 12.53
C VAL A 98 -8.74 8.58 11.96
N TRP A 99 -9.34 9.04 10.87
CA TRP A 99 -8.94 10.28 10.21
C TRP A 99 -9.42 11.48 11.02
N THR A 100 -8.52 12.38 11.37
CA THR A 100 -8.82 13.59 12.18
C THR A 100 -8.90 14.85 11.34
N ALA A 101 -8.21 14.88 10.19
CA ALA A 101 -8.30 16.00 9.26
C ALA A 101 -9.66 16.04 8.57
N THR A 102 -10.27 17.24 8.53
CA THR A 102 -11.59 17.44 7.92
C THR A 102 -11.57 18.39 6.73
N HIS A 103 -10.43 19.05 6.51
CA HIS A 103 -10.26 20.05 5.46
C HIS A 103 -8.96 19.81 4.70
N ARG A 104 -8.92 20.33 3.48
CA ARG A 104 -7.78 20.23 2.57
C ARG A 104 -6.48 20.76 3.20
N GLU A 105 -6.52 21.87 3.88
CA GLU A 105 -5.37 22.47 4.55
C GLU A 105 -4.88 21.68 5.77
N LYS A 106 -5.64 20.69 6.23
CA LYS A 106 -5.29 19.77 7.31
C LYS A 106 -5.05 18.35 6.81
N SER A 107 -4.84 18.18 5.53
CA SER A 107 -4.72 16.86 4.89
C SER A 107 -3.36 16.16 5.11
N ASN A 108 -2.59 16.56 6.11
CA ASN A 108 -1.29 15.97 6.43
C ASN A 108 -1.38 14.49 6.86
N GLU A 109 -2.57 14.00 7.15
CA GLU A 109 -2.80 12.58 7.47
C GLU A 109 -2.79 11.68 6.25
N ILE A 110 -2.95 12.24 5.06
CA ILE A 110 -2.90 11.49 3.81
C ILE A 110 -1.54 11.70 3.11
N PRO A 111 -1.11 10.73 2.30
CA PRO A 111 0.17 10.83 1.62
C PRO A 111 0.26 12.07 0.74
N LEU A 112 1.40 12.71 0.80
CA LEU A 112 1.71 13.81 -0.11
C LEU A 112 2.09 13.24 -1.48
N GLY A 113 1.20 13.30 -2.42
CA GLY A 113 1.48 13.05 -3.83
C GLY A 113 2.61 12.06 -4.15
N ASN A 114 3.81 12.54 -4.43
CA ASN A 114 4.99 11.74 -4.78
C ASN A 114 5.84 11.30 -3.59
N GLU A 115 5.60 11.83 -2.40
CA GLU A 115 6.64 11.87 -1.37
C GLU A 115 6.46 10.80 -0.31
N ASN A 116 5.44 9.99 -0.37
CA ASN A 116 5.17 8.95 0.63
C ASN A 116 5.31 9.47 2.08
N CYS A 117 5.01 10.74 2.27
CA CYS A 117 5.15 11.41 3.56
C CYS A 117 3.85 11.32 4.33
N VAL A 118 3.93 10.86 5.55
CA VAL A 118 2.78 10.69 6.45
C VAL A 118 3.05 11.43 7.74
N SER A 119 2.10 12.23 8.19
CA SER A 119 2.19 12.94 9.46
C SER A 119 1.23 12.40 10.52
N ARG A 120 0.76 11.19 10.37
CA ARG A 120 -0.01 10.46 11.38
C ARG A 120 0.84 9.41 12.10
N LYS A 121 0.33 8.88 13.19
CA LYS A 121 0.97 7.75 13.87
C LYS A 121 0.96 6.50 12.98
N PRO A 122 1.98 5.64 13.07
CA PRO A 122 1.97 4.35 12.41
C PRO A 122 0.74 3.53 12.82
N THR A 123 0.20 2.77 11.88
CA THR A 123 -0.88 1.83 12.19
C THR A 123 -0.30 0.62 12.91
N PRO A 124 -0.82 0.24 14.09
CA PRO A 124 -0.31 -0.91 14.82
C PRO A 124 -0.67 -2.23 14.12
N VAL A 125 0.29 -3.15 14.08
CA VAL A 125 0.13 -4.48 13.54
C VAL A 125 0.83 -5.49 14.44
N HIS A 126 0.13 -6.58 14.77
CA HIS A 126 0.73 -7.71 15.47
C HIS A 126 1.42 -8.65 14.48
N LEU A 127 2.67 -8.97 14.74
CA LEU A 127 3.40 -10.03 14.05
C LEU A 127 3.60 -11.22 14.99
N GLU A 128 3.20 -12.39 14.54
CA GLU A 128 3.53 -13.64 15.20
C GLU A 128 5.00 -13.99 15.01
N LYS A 129 5.55 -14.81 15.90
CA LYS A 129 6.89 -15.39 15.70
C LYS A 129 6.86 -16.30 14.48
N GLY A 130 7.78 -16.09 13.56
CA GLY A 130 7.85 -16.81 12.30
C GLY A 130 7.32 -16.00 11.11
N TRP A 131 6.79 -16.68 10.13
CA TRP A 131 6.31 -16.05 8.90
C TRP A 131 4.89 -15.50 9.04
N ASN A 132 4.75 -14.22 8.71
CA ASN A 132 3.49 -13.48 8.66
C ASN A 132 3.18 -13.14 7.20
N LYS A 133 1.98 -13.44 6.75
CA LYS A 133 1.51 -13.10 5.41
C LYS A 133 0.92 -11.70 5.41
N VAL A 134 1.38 -10.87 4.49
CA VAL A 134 0.73 -9.59 4.16
C VAL A 134 0.09 -9.71 2.79
N PHE A 135 -1.15 -9.30 2.66
CA PHE A 135 -1.90 -9.33 1.42
C PHE A 135 -2.67 -8.01 1.25
N MET A 136 -2.63 -7.46 0.04
CA MET A 136 -3.27 -6.18 -0.29
C MET A 136 -4.16 -6.29 -1.51
N LYS A 137 -5.31 -5.62 -1.47
CA LYS A 137 -6.18 -5.34 -2.60
C LYS A 137 -6.00 -3.88 -3.00
N LEU A 138 -5.69 -3.63 -4.26
CA LEU A 138 -5.25 -2.37 -4.80
C LEU A 138 -6.08 -1.98 -6.04
N PRO A 139 -7.32 -1.51 -5.87
CA PRO A 139 -8.13 -1.07 -7.00
C PRO A 139 -7.64 0.27 -7.54
N VAL A 140 -7.88 0.54 -8.81
CA VAL A 140 -7.72 1.86 -9.43
C VAL A 140 -8.94 2.16 -10.30
N GLY A 141 -9.29 3.44 -10.42
CA GLY A 141 -10.33 3.91 -11.32
C GLY A 141 -9.79 4.30 -12.70
N THR A 142 -10.43 5.27 -13.33
CA THR A 142 -9.96 5.88 -14.57
C THR A 142 -8.63 6.58 -14.35
N PHE A 143 -7.80 6.66 -15.38
CA PHE A 143 -6.51 7.35 -15.29
C PHE A 143 -6.60 8.86 -15.56
N ASN A 144 -7.68 9.29 -16.17
CA ASN A 144 -7.94 10.71 -16.43
C ASN A 144 -9.38 11.02 -16.04
N THR A 145 -9.55 12.08 -15.28
CA THR A 145 -10.85 12.66 -14.97
C THR A 145 -10.77 14.18 -15.17
N PRO A 146 -11.89 14.89 -15.31
CA PRO A 146 -11.87 16.35 -15.36
C PRO A 146 -11.18 17.00 -14.13
N GLU A 147 -11.31 16.35 -12.97
CA GLU A 147 -10.80 16.85 -11.69
C GLU A 147 -9.37 16.40 -11.41
N VAL A 148 -8.97 15.21 -11.90
CA VAL A 148 -7.68 14.60 -11.61
C VAL A 148 -6.99 14.22 -12.90
N ARG A 149 -6.02 15.03 -13.30
CA ARG A 149 -5.25 14.82 -14.53
C ARG A 149 -4.16 13.77 -14.42
N LEU A 150 -3.63 13.57 -13.23
CA LEU A 150 -2.43 12.76 -12.97
C LEU A 150 -2.72 11.69 -11.94
N VAL A 151 -3.37 10.61 -12.37
CA VAL A 151 -3.64 9.49 -11.48
C VAL A 151 -2.41 8.61 -11.35
N LYS A 152 -1.92 8.47 -10.12
CA LYS A 152 -0.94 7.47 -9.73
C LYS A 152 -1.66 6.20 -9.29
N TRP A 153 -0.95 5.12 -9.37
CA TRP A 153 -1.39 3.86 -8.79
C TRP A 153 -0.20 3.24 -8.06
N MET A 154 -0.20 3.40 -6.77
CA MET A 154 0.91 2.94 -5.93
C MET A 154 0.43 2.61 -4.52
N PHE A 155 1.27 1.93 -3.78
CA PHE A 155 1.08 1.67 -2.36
C PHE A 155 2.40 1.75 -1.60
N THR A 156 2.30 1.96 -0.30
CA THR A 156 3.41 1.87 0.65
C THR A 156 3.07 0.85 1.73
N PHE A 157 4.05 0.04 2.09
CA PHE A 157 4.00 -0.82 3.27
C PHE A 157 5.39 -0.93 3.89
N VAL A 158 5.53 -0.44 5.12
CA VAL A 158 6.79 -0.47 5.87
C VAL A 158 6.51 -0.79 7.32
N CYS A 159 7.21 -1.77 7.89
CA CYS A 159 7.22 -1.99 9.33
C CYS A 159 8.25 -1.07 10.00
N VAL A 160 7.78 -0.34 10.99
CA VAL A 160 8.56 0.60 11.79
C VAL A 160 8.32 0.31 13.28
N THR A 161 9.13 0.90 14.13
CA THR A 161 8.85 0.89 15.57
C THR A 161 7.48 1.53 15.86
N PRO A 162 6.80 1.20 16.96
CA PRO A 162 5.47 1.75 17.27
C PRO A 162 5.40 3.28 17.31
N ASP A 163 6.51 3.95 17.57
CA ASP A 163 6.65 5.41 17.50
C ASP A 163 6.89 5.94 16.07
N GLY A 164 7.22 5.06 15.12
CA GLY A 164 7.49 5.42 13.73
C GLY A 164 8.90 5.92 13.45
N GLU A 165 9.79 5.92 14.43
CA GLU A 165 11.10 6.58 14.31
C GLU A 165 12.14 5.71 13.59
N LYS A 166 12.01 4.39 13.66
CA LYS A 166 13.03 3.45 13.16
C LYS A 166 12.41 2.27 12.44
N ALA A 167 13.16 1.65 11.54
CA ALA A 167 12.84 0.35 11.02
C ALA A 167 12.88 -0.72 12.13
N VAL A 168 12.03 -1.71 12.06
CA VAL A 168 12.07 -2.85 12.99
C VAL A 168 13.22 -3.76 12.64
N GLU A 169 14.14 -3.96 13.59
CA GLU A 169 15.28 -4.84 13.39
C GLU A 169 14.90 -6.31 13.34
N GLY A 170 15.64 -7.08 12.56
CA GLY A 170 15.51 -8.54 12.49
C GLY A 170 14.32 -9.05 11.68
N LEU A 171 13.54 -8.19 11.03
CA LEU A 171 12.54 -8.62 10.08
C LEU A 171 13.17 -8.99 8.74
N VAL A 172 12.67 -10.08 8.13
CA VAL A 172 13.07 -10.49 6.78
C VAL A 172 11.84 -10.52 5.89
N TYR A 173 11.93 -9.86 4.74
CA TYR A 173 10.86 -9.82 3.74
C TYR A 173 11.16 -10.79 2.62
N SER A 174 10.14 -11.51 2.16
CA SER A 174 10.29 -12.45 1.05
C SER A 174 8.99 -12.59 0.26
N PRO A 175 9.02 -12.71 -1.06
CA PRO A 175 7.84 -13.09 -1.85
C PRO A 175 7.37 -14.52 -1.54
N ASP A 176 8.27 -15.36 -1.03
CA ASP A 176 8.05 -16.77 -0.71
C ASP A 176 8.42 -17.08 0.74
N LYS A 177 7.78 -18.07 1.36
CA LYS A 177 8.11 -18.53 2.72
C LYS A 177 9.48 -19.22 2.85
N GLN A 178 10.38 -19.11 1.92
CA GLN A 178 11.63 -19.84 1.94
C GLN A 178 12.71 -19.04 2.69
N LEU A 179 12.89 -19.39 3.98
CA LEU A 179 14.21 -19.31 4.58
C LEU A 179 14.92 -20.64 4.34
N LYS A 180 16.07 -20.57 3.72
CA LYS A 180 17.04 -21.63 3.82
C LYS A 180 17.70 -21.60 5.20
#